data_98155acec66221db66dc485261eb0f5a
#
_entry.id   98155acec66221db66dc485261eb0f5a
#
_cell.length_a   1.000
_cell.length_b   1.000
_cell.length_c   1.000
_cell.angle_alpha   90.00
_cell.angle_beta   90.00
_cell.angle_gamma   90.00
#
_symmetry.space_group_name_H-M   'P 1'
#
loop_
_entity.id
_entity.type
_entity.pdbx_description
1 polymer ?
#
loop_
_entity_poly.entity_id
_entity_poly.type
_entity_poly.pdbx_seq_one_letter_code
_entity_poly.pdbx_strand_id
1 'polypeptide(L)'
;MRIICCKFGQKFTDWHIDNLKHMIDEYSGLKYDSFEVIEDDLYGNWFNKFQMYDRFRDGENLYFDLDMVIYNKLPNLIRKEFTLLDDTWWREPAHTPLNSSIVSWTGDVSHIWNKFVSNDVFWLDKYNKGSDEFYYKQIVYQTYEPICPSIKNNMNYKPEEYNICTLGQMQHIMEKGWSGWWSDYFISR
;
A
#
# COMPACT_ATOMS: atom_id res chain seq x y z
N MET A 1 -4.65 4.38 16.55
CA MET A 1 -4.46 4.11 15.10
C MET A 1 -3.72 2.81 14.91
N ARG A 2 -4.13 1.99 13.97
CA ARG A 2 -3.48 0.73 13.57
C ARG A 2 -2.78 0.93 12.24
N ILE A 3 -1.53 0.47 12.12
CA ILE A 3 -0.82 0.38 10.85
C ILE A 3 -0.86 -1.06 10.37
N ILE A 4 -1.10 -1.27 9.09
CA ILE A 4 -1.31 -2.58 8.49
C ILE A 4 -0.43 -2.72 7.25
N CYS A 5 0.17 -3.90 7.06
CA CYS A 5 0.77 -4.30 5.79
C CYS A 5 0.41 -5.75 5.45
N CYS A 6 0.70 -6.17 4.22
CA CYS A 6 0.40 -7.53 3.77
C CYS A 6 1.62 -8.13 3.08
N LYS A 7 2.08 -9.29 3.60
CA LYS A 7 3.09 -10.13 2.96
C LYS A 7 2.41 -11.32 2.30
N PHE A 8 2.58 -11.49 1.00
CA PHE A 8 2.02 -12.62 0.27
C PHE A 8 3.01 -13.16 -0.77
N GLY A 9 2.87 -14.44 -1.08
CA GLY A 9 3.72 -15.13 -2.03
C GLY A 9 5.20 -15.09 -1.62
N GLN A 10 6.07 -15.12 -2.61
CA GLN A 10 7.53 -15.05 -2.43
C GLN A 10 8.11 -13.66 -2.74
N LYS A 11 7.25 -12.68 -3.06
CA LYS A 11 7.68 -11.33 -3.46
C LYS A 11 8.31 -10.57 -2.30
N PHE A 12 7.74 -10.71 -1.10
CA PHE A 12 8.16 -10.01 0.09
C PHE A 12 8.67 -10.96 1.18
N THR A 13 9.69 -10.52 1.90
CA THR A 13 10.28 -11.21 3.03
C THR A 13 10.10 -10.41 4.31
N ASP A 14 10.48 -10.95 5.46
CA ASP A 14 10.43 -10.24 6.74
C ASP A 14 11.26 -8.96 6.72
N TRP A 15 12.36 -8.94 5.95
CA TRP A 15 13.13 -7.72 5.74
C TRP A 15 12.29 -6.54 5.20
N HIS A 16 11.32 -6.80 4.33
CA HIS A 16 10.44 -5.74 3.81
C HIS A 16 9.49 -5.22 4.88
N ILE A 17 9.02 -6.11 5.77
CA ILE A 17 8.19 -5.75 6.92
C ILE A 17 9.00 -4.89 7.89
N ASP A 18 10.18 -5.37 8.28
CA ASP A 18 11.08 -4.67 9.21
C ASP A 18 11.50 -3.31 8.64
N ASN A 19 11.75 -3.26 7.34
CA ASN A 19 12.12 -2.04 6.64
C ASN A 19 10.97 -1.01 6.62
N LEU A 20 9.75 -1.43 6.30
CA LEU A 20 8.59 -0.55 6.37
C LEU A 20 8.38 -0.02 7.80
N LYS A 21 8.45 -0.91 8.78
CA LYS A 21 8.31 -0.54 10.18
C LYS A 21 9.38 0.46 10.62
N HIS A 22 10.65 0.22 10.26
CA HIS A 22 11.75 1.14 10.52
C HIS A 22 11.49 2.53 9.92
N MET A 23 11.10 2.59 8.65
CA MET A 23 10.82 3.87 7.99
C MET A 23 9.67 4.62 8.66
N ILE A 24 8.65 3.91 9.12
CA ILE A 24 7.52 4.51 9.84
C ILE A 24 8.00 5.08 11.17
N ASP A 25 8.76 4.32 11.94
CA ASP A 25 9.23 4.70 13.26
C ASP A 25 10.21 5.89 13.23
N GLU A 26 11.14 5.88 12.26
CA GLU A 26 12.22 6.88 12.20
C GLU A 26 11.82 8.16 11.45
N TYR A 27 11.08 8.04 10.36
CA TYR A 27 10.90 9.18 9.45
C TYR A 27 9.47 9.71 9.39
N SER A 28 8.44 8.87 9.58
CA SER A 28 7.06 9.27 9.30
C SER A 28 6.49 10.28 10.29
N GLY A 29 6.92 10.24 11.53
CA GLY A 29 6.32 11.02 12.65
C GLY A 29 4.93 10.52 13.06
N LEU A 30 4.44 9.41 12.50
CA LEU A 30 3.17 8.80 12.88
C LEU A 30 3.25 8.21 14.30
N LYS A 31 2.14 8.29 15.02
CA LYS A 31 1.95 7.60 16.31
C LYS A 31 0.86 6.56 16.13
N TYR A 32 1.16 5.31 16.46
CA TYR A 32 0.24 4.20 16.30
C TYR A 32 0.24 3.30 17.52
N ASP A 33 -0.86 2.56 17.69
CA ASP A 33 -1.05 1.65 18.83
C ASP A 33 -0.56 0.23 18.50
N SER A 34 -0.73 -0.19 17.22
CA SER A 34 -0.27 -1.49 16.75
C SER A 34 0.18 -1.46 15.29
N PHE A 35 1.10 -2.39 14.96
CA PHE A 35 1.57 -2.67 13.61
C PHE A 35 1.20 -4.13 13.28
N GLU A 36 0.31 -4.30 12.30
CA GLU A 36 -0.31 -5.58 11.97
C GLU A 36 0.18 -6.07 10.61
N VAL A 37 0.53 -7.35 10.55
CA VAL A 37 0.98 -8.00 9.32
C VAL A 37 -0.01 -9.08 8.92
N ILE A 38 -0.51 -9.01 7.69
CA ILE A 38 -1.30 -10.08 7.10
C ILE A 38 -0.34 -11.01 6.37
N GLU A 39 -0.20 -12.24 6.84
CA GLU A 39 0.70 -13.26 6.27
C GLU A 39 -0.04 -14.46 5.68
N ASP A 40 -1.36 -14.58 5.92
CA ASP A 40 -2.14 -15.67 5.34
C ASP A 40 -2.28 -15.48 3.83
N ASP A 41 -1.65 -16.35 3.07
CA ASP A 41 -1.65 -16.29 1.60
C ASP A 41 -2.81 -17.09 1.01
N LEU A 42 -4.02 -16.53 1.06
CA LEU A 42 -5.23 -17.17 0.57
C LEU A 42 -5.35 -17.14 -0.96
N TYR A 43 -4.76 -16.14 -1.60
CA TYR A 43 -4.99 -15.87 -3.03
C TYR A 43 -3.69 -15.79 -3.86
N GLY A 44 -2.52 -15.83 -3.24
CA GLY A 44 -1.22 -15.77 -3.92
C GLY A 44 -0.92 -14.44 -4.64
N ASN A 45 -1.70 -13.39 -4.40
CA ASN A 45 -1.62 -12.13 -5.13
C ASN A 45 -2.12 -10.92 -4.33
N TRP A 46 -2.28 -9.77 -4.99
CA TRP A 46 -2.69 -8.49 -4.39
C TRP A 46 -4.01 -8.53 -3.64
N PHE A 47 -4.90 -9.48 -3.92
CA PHE A 47 -6.18 -9.62 -3.22
C PHE A 47 -6.03 -10.14 -1.80
N ASN A 48 -4.86 -10.67 -1.41
CA ASN A 48 -4.61 -11.07 -0.04
C ASN A 48 -4.81 -9.93 0.97
N LYS A 49 -4.52 -8.69 0.59
CA LYS A 49 -4.73 -7.54 1.46
C LYS A 49 -6.20 -7.29 1.81
N PHE A 50 -7.16 -7.83 1.06
CA PHE A 50 -8.60 -7.67 1.36
C PHE A 50 -9.01 -8.27 2.70
N GLN A 51 -8.24 -9.22 3.24
CA GLN A 51 -8.45 -9.78 4.57
C GLN A 51 -8.44 -8.69 5.67
N MET A 52 -7.76 -7.57 5.44
CA MET A 52 -7.72 -6.47 6.41
C MET A 52 -9.10 -5.89 6.70
N TYR A 53 -10.02 -5.91 5.75
CA TYR A 53 -11.38 -5.38 5.91
C TYR A 53 -12.28 -6.29 6.74
N ASP A 54 -11.95 -7.58 6.84
CA ASP A 54 -12.62 -8.52 7.74
C ASP A 54 -12.02 -8.49 9.14
N ARG A 55 -10.70 -8.40 9.24
CA ARG A 55 -9.96 -8.49 10.51
C ARG A 55 -10.04 -7.21 11.33
N PHE A 56 -10.04 -6.05 10.68
CA PHE A 56 -9.90 -4.75 11.34
C PHE A 56 -11.15 -3.87 11.10
N ARG A 57 -12.23 -4.21 11.83
CA ARG A 57 -13.55 -3.58 11.68
C ARG A 57 -13.78 -2.39 12.60
N ASP A 58 -12.78 -1.97 13.36
CA ASP A 58 -12.88 -0.90 14.33
C ASP A 58 -11.70 0.06 14.27
N GLY A 59 -11.86 1.22 14.93
CA GLY A 59 -10.80 2.20 15.08
C GLY A 59 -10.30 2.81 13.77
N GLU A 60 -9.18 3.48 13.86
CA GLU A 60 -8.49 4.12 12.74
C GLU A 60 -7.47 3.15 12.15
N ASN A 61 -7.55 2.91 10.84
CA ASN A 61 -6.73 1.96 10.12
C ASN A 61 -5.98 2.66 8.98
N LEU A 62 -4.71 2.35 8.82
CA LEU A 62 -3.84 2.87 7.78
C LEU A 62 -2.97 1.74 7.22
N TYR A 63 -3.19 1.41 5.97
CA TYR A 63 -2.47 0.37 5.25
C TYR A 63 -1.37 0.97 4.37
N PHE A 64 -0.22 0.29 4.34
CA PHE A 64 0.86 0.54 3.39
C PHE A 64 1.27 -0.75 2.68
N ASP A 65 1.49 -0.68 1.36
CA ASP A 65 2.20 -1.73 0.64
C ASP A 65 3.66 -1.80 1.11
N LEU A 66 4.27 -2.99 1.04
CA LEU A 66 5.65 -3.22 1.50
C LEU A 66 6.73 -2.62 0.58
N ASP A 67 6.37 -2.13 -0.59
CA ASP A 67 7.26 -1.46 -1.53
C ASP A 67 7.15 0.08 -1.50
N MET A 68 6.81 0.61 -0.34
CA MET A 68 6.82 2.05 -0.07
C MET A 68 8.18 2.50 0.46
N VAL A 69 8.54 3.76 0.17
CA VAL A 69 9.69 4.45 0.77
C VAL A 69 9.20 5.69 1.48
N ILE A 70 9.29 5.70 2.82
CA ILE A 70 8.97 6.84 3.66
C ILE A 70 10.28 7.51 4.06
N TYR A 71 10.47 8.77 3.66
CA TYR A 71 11.73 9.47 3.84
C TYR A 71 11.60 10.83 4.53
N ASN A 72 10.37 11.20 4.89
CA ASN A 72 10.09 12.42 5.63
C ASN A 72 8.78 12.30 6.41
N LYS A 73 8.54 13.28 7.29
CA LYS A 73 7.32 13.34 8.13
C LYS A 73 6.07 13.37 7.26
N LEU A 74 5.20 12.39 7.45
CA LEU A 74 3.94 12.29 6.73
C LEU A 74 2.89 13.28 7.24
N PRO A 75 2.01 13.77 6.37
CA PRO A 75 0.81 14.46 6.81
C PRO A 75 -0.13 13.49 7.54
N ASN A 76 -1.18 14.00 8.15
CA ASN A 76 -2.24 13.12 8.66
C ASN A 76 -2.91 12.37 7.51
N LEU A 77 -2.71 11.06 7.46
CA LEU A 77 -3.28 10.17 6.43
C LEU A 77 -4.58 9.49 6.86
N ILE A 78 -4.98 9.64 8.13
CA ILE A 78 -6.20 9.01 8.62
C ILE A 78 -7.42 9.72 8.02
N ARG A 79 -8.33 8.91 7.52
CA ARG A 79 -9.61 9.35 6.96
C ARG A 79 -10.75 8.57 7.61
N LYS A 80 -11.89 9.22 7.69
CA LYS A 80 -13.11 8.58 8.16
C LYS A 80 -13.65 7.62 7.10
N GLU A 81 -13.75 8.11 5.89
CA GLU A 81 -14.21 7.37 4.72
C GLU A 81 -13.09 6.49 4.18
N PHE A 82 -13.48 5.42 3.47
CA PHE A 82 -12.55 4.56 2.75
C PHE A 82 -11.82 5.36 1.66
N THR A 83 -10.52 5.55 1.82
CA THR A 83 -9.71 6.47 1.01
C THR A 83 -8.47 5.77 0.45
N LEU A 84 -8.20 5.98 -0.84
CA LEU A 84 -7.07 5.42 -1.59
C LEU A 84 -6.26 6.54 -2.27
N LEU A 85 -5.11 6.18 -2.85
CA LEU A 85 -4.37 7.08 -3.72
C LEU A 85 -5.07 7.25 -5.07
N ASP A 86 -5.03 8.46 -5.59
CA ASP A 86 -5.21 8.74 -7.01
C ASP A 86 -3.88 8.48 -7.72
N ASP A 87 -3.85 7.65 -8.76
CA ASP A 87 -2.62 7.28 -9.48
C ASP A 87 -2.58 7.78 -10.93
N THR A 88 -3.46 8.70 -11.31
CA THR A 88 -3.57 9.22 -12.68
C THR A 88 -2.27 9.80 -13.24
N TRP A 89 -1.30 10.10 -12.39
CA TRP A 89 -0.04 10.77 -12.70
C TRP A 89 1.15 9.83 -12.98
N TRP A 90 1.03 8.51 -12.75
CA TRP A 90 2.20 7.60 -12.86
C TRP A 90 2.06 6.45 -13.86
N ARG A 91 0.87 6.25 -14.43
CA ARG A 91 0.60 5.23 -15.45
C ARG A 91 -0.07 5.86 -16.66
N GLU A 92 0.59 5.73 -17.79
CA GLU A 92 0.05 6.18 -19.06
C GLU A 92 0.07 5.01 -20.07
N PRO A 93 -1.09 4.58 -20.58
CA PRO A 93 -2.45 4.85 -20.09
C PRO A 93 -2.77 4.02 -18.86
N ALA A 94 -3.34 4.63 -17.85
CA ALA A 94 -3.79 3.94 -16.64
C ALA A 94 -4.99 3.03 -16.95
N HIS A 95 -4.98 1.81 -16.42
CA HIS A 95 -6.17 0.94 -16.49
C HIS A 95 -7.17 1.23 -15.36
N THR A 96 -6.74 1.96 -14.36
CA THR A 96 -7.54 2.49 -13.25
C THR A 96 -6.94 3.81 -12.76
N PRO A 97 -7.74 4.78 -12.32
CA PRO A 97 -7.25 6.02 -11.72
C PRO A 97 -6.88 5.85 -10.24
N LEU A 98 -6.85 4.63 -9.71
CA LEU A 98 -6.57 4.35 -8.30
C LEU A 98 -5.30 3.54 -8.12
N ASN A 99 -4.70 3.74 -6.95
CA ASN A 99 -3.64 2.91 -6.43
C ASN A 99 -3.88 2.61 -4.95
N SER A 100 -3.82 1.35 -4.56
CA SER A 100 -4.08 0.89 -3.20
C SER A 100 -2.81 0.65 -2.38
N SER A 101 -1.71 1.30 -2.72
CA SER A 101 -0.47 1.22 -1.91
C SER A 101 -0.59 1.95 -0.58
N ILE A 102 -1.49 2.94 -0.47
CA ILE A 102 -1.89 3.55 0.78
C ILE A 102 -3.42 3.55 0.83
N VAL A 103 -3.97 3.00 1.91
CA VAL A 103 -5.41 2.94 2.14
C VAL A 103 -5.70 3.32 3.59
N SER A 104 -6.70 4.16 3.82
CA SER A 104 -7.19 4.41 5.18
C SER A 104 -8.69 4.34 5.29
N TRP A 105 -9.14 4.00 6.48
CA TRP A 105 -10.56 4.03 6.88
C TRP A 105 -10.69 4.08 8.39
N THR A 106 -11.88 4.48 8.86
CA THR A 106 -12.21 4.41 10.28
C THR A 106 -13.50 3.60 10.45
N GLY A 107 -13.49 2.64 11.38
CA GLY A 107 -14.64 1.79 11.66
C GLY A 107 -14.78 0.61 10.68
N ASP A 108 -16.03 0.14 10.48
CA ASP A 108 -16.31 -1.09 9.74
C ASP A 108 -16.50 -0.85 8.25
N VAL A 109 -15.61 -1.45 7.47
CA VAL A 109 -15.68 -1.52 5.99
C VAL A 109 -15.71 -2.97 5.49
N SER A 110 -16.13 -3.91 6.32
CA SER A 110 -16.19 -5.34 5.98
C SER A 110 -17.09 -5.66 4.77
N HIS A 111 -17.95 -4.73 4.37
CA HIS A 111 -18.72 -4.85 3.13
C HIS A 111 -17.82 -5.02 1.89
N ILE A 112 -16.57 -4.53 1.91
CA ILE A 112 -15.58 -4.72 0.84
C ILE A 112 -15.17 -6.19 0.77
N TRP A 113 -14.80 -6.77 1.91
CA TRP A 113 -14.49 -8.20 2.03
C TRP A 113 -15.67 -9.08 1.64
N ASN A 114 -16.84 -8.82 2.22
CA ASN A 114 -18.04 -9.58 1.96
C ASN A 114 -18.43 -9.58 0.47
N LYS A 115 -18.27 -8.43 -0.20
CA LYS A 115 -18.49 -8.33 -1.64
C LYS A 115 -17.46 -9.14 -2.43
N PHE A 116 -16.20 -9.10 -2.04
CA PHE A 116 -15.14 -9.85 -2.70
C PHE A 116 -15.37 -11.36 -2.56
N VAL A 117 -15.52 -11.88 -1.34
CA VAL A 117 -15.66 -13.32 -1.10
C VAL A 117 -16.99 -13.91 -1.58
N SER A 118 -18.00 -13.09 -1.85
CA SER A 118 -19.26 -13.56 -2.41
C SER A 118 -19.10 -14.21 -3.80
N ASN A 119 -18.01 -13.88 -4.53
CA ASN A 119 -17.67 -14.47 -5.82
C ASN A 119 -16.19 -14.23 -6.19
N ASP A 120 -15.30 -14.62 -5.28
CA ASP A 120 -13.86 -14.35 -5.37
C ASP A 120 -13.23 -14.88 -6.66
N VAL A 121 -13.57 -16.10 -7.08
CA VAL A 121 -13.08 -16.70 -8.32
C VAL A 121 -13.40 -15.81 -9.52
N PHE A 122 -14.62 -15.28 -9.59
CA PHE A 122 -15.03 -14.37 -10.66
C PHE A 122 -14.23 -13.05 -10.61
N TRP A 123 -14.03 -12.48 -9.40
CA TRP A 123 -13.32 -11.21 -9.27
C TRP A 123 -11.84 -11.35 -9.58
N LEU A 124 -11.20 -12.45 -9.18
CA LEU A 124 -9.81 -12.77 -9.48
C LEU A 124 -9.57 -12.88 -11.00
N ASP A 125 -10.45 -13.54 -11.72
CA ASP A 125 -10.39 -13.66 -13.17
C ASP A 125 -10.63 -12.30 -13.86
N LYS A 126 -11.70 -11.62 -13.46
CA LYS A 126 -12.12 -10.35 -14.06
C LYS A 126 -11.11 -9.22 -13.86
N TYR A 127 -10.51 -9.13 -12.68
CA TYR A 127 -9.58 -8.07 -12.32
C TYR A 127 -8.15 -8.60 -12.17
N ASN A 128 -7.71 -9.41 -13.11
CA ASN A 128 -6.41 -10.08 -13.09
C ASN A 128 -5.19 -9.15 -13.26
N LYS A 129 -5.40 -7.86 -13.47
CA LYS A 129 -4.34 -6.84 -13.54
C LYS A 129 -4.04 -6.17 -12.20
N GLY A 130 -4.84 -6.45 -11.18
CA GLY A 130 -4.64 -5.91 -9.83
C GLY A 130 -5.93 -5.57 -9.10
N SER A 131 -5.83 -5.48 -7.78
CA SER A 131 -6.96 -5.15 -6.89
C SER A 131 -7.51 -3.74 -7.09
N ASP A 132 -6.72 -2.81 -7.64
CA ASP A 132 -7.09 -1.40 -7.81
C ASP A 132 -8.32 -1.25 -8.70
N GLU A 133 -8.44 -2.08 -9.75
CA GLU A 133 -9.60 -2.06 -10.63
C GLU A 133 -10.88 -2.54 -9.92
N PHE A 134 -10.77 -3.49 -9.00
CA PHE A 134 -11.90 -3.91 -8.17
C PHE A 134 -12.40 -2.73 -7.32
N TYR A 135 -11.52 -2.02 -6.62
CA TYR A 135 -11.92 -0.84 -5.85
C TYR A 135 -12.60 0.18 -6.74
N TYR A 136 -11.99 0.53 -7.86
CA TYR A 136 -12.52 1.53 -8.78
C TYR A 136 -13.92 1.19 -9.30
N LYS A 137 -14.18 -0.08 -9.61
CA LYS A 137 -15.44 -0.52 -10.23
C LYS A 137 -16.50 -0.95 -9.23
N GLN A 138 -16.13 -1.33 -8.01
CA GLN A 138 -17.01 -2.06 -7.11
C GLN A 138 -17.26 -1.36 -5.78
N ILE A 139 -16.43 -0.41 -5.37
CA ILE A 139 -16.43 0.16 -4.03
C ILE A 139 -16.68 1.67 -4.11
N VAL A 140 -17.37 2.23 -3.10
CA VAL A 140 -17.46 3.68 -2.89
C VAL A 140 -16.21 4.11 -2.14
N TYR A 141 -15.51 5.12 -2.64
CA TYR A 141 -14.23 5.56 -2.10
C TYR A 141 -14.06 7.08 -2.18
N GLN A 142 -13.08 7.58 -1.44
CA GLN A 142 -12.49 8.90 -1.61
C GLN A 142 -11.03 8.73 -2.08
N THR A 143 -10.42 9.80 -2.58
CA THR A 143 -9.00 9.82 -2.91
C THR A 143 -8.26 10.85 -2.07
N TYR A 144 -6.98 10.55 -1.79
CA TYR A 144 -6.06 11.55 -1.27
C TYR A 144 -5.76 12.60 -2.34
N GLU A 145 -5.45 13.83 -1.90
CA GLU A 145 -4.66 14.72 -2.73
C GLU A 145 -3.35 14.02 -3.13
N PRO A 146 -2.73 14.37 -4.27
CA PRO A 146 -1.49 13.74 -4.70
C PRO A 146 -0.39 13.84 -3.63
N ILE A 147 -0.04 12.71 -3.00
CA ILE A 147 0.90 12.65 -1.87
C ILE A 147 2.06 11.67 -2.10
N CYS A 148 1.98 10.85 -3.15
CA CYS A 148 2.90 9.74 -3.33
C CYS A 148 3.23 9.52 -4.81
N PRO A 149 4.37 10.01 -5.31
CA PRO A 149 4.81 9.76 -6.66
C PRO A 149 5.41 8.36 -6.83
N SER A 150 5.44 7.85 -8.07
CA SER A 150 6.22 6.66 -8.40
C SER A 150 7.70 6.98 -8.52
N ILE A 151 8.54 6.13 -7.93
CA ILE A 151 9.99 6.26 -8.06
C ILE A 151 10.47 6.09 -9.50
N LYS A 152 9.73 5.39 -10.36
CA LYS A 152 10.08 5.25 -11.78
C LYS A 152 10.30 6.59 -12.46
N ASN A 153 9.54 7.60 -12.06
CA ASN A 153 9.64 8.95 -12.58
C ASN A 153 10.73 9.78 -11.87
N ASN A 154 11.26 9.27 -10.75
CA ASN A 154 12.18 10.00 -9.87
C ASN A 154 13.39 9.13 -9.47
N MET A 155 13.87 8.26 -10.36
CA MET A 155 14.99 7.36 -10.05
C MET A 155 16.29 8.07 -9.70
N ASN A 156 16.53 9.24 -10.28
CA ASN A 156 17.78 9.96 -10.10
C ASN A 156 17.74 10.98 -8.95
N TYR A 157 16.55 11.38 -8.53
CA TYR A 157 16.38 12.45 -7.56
C TYR A 157 15.26 12.11 -6.57
N LYS A 158 15.52 12.39 -5.28
CA LYS A 158 14.47 12.33 -4.25
C LYS A 158 13.48 13.47 -4.51
N PRO A 159 12.18 13.19 -4.61
CA PRO A 159 11.16 14.24 -4.77
C PRO A 159 11.05 15.05 -3.48
N GLU A 160 11.47 16.30 -3.50
CA GLU A 160 11.47 17.17 -2.31
C GLU A 160 10.08 17.64 -1.89
N GLU A 161 9.15 17.67 -2.84
CA GLU A 161 7.75 18.07 -2.63
C GLU A 161 6.88 16.98 -1.97
N TYR A 162 7.40 15.75 -1.84
CA TYR A 162 6.72 14.61 -1.26
C TYR A 162 7.51 14.04 -0.09
N ASN A 163 6.85 13.21 0.72
CA ASN A 163 7.44 12.57 1.90
C ASN A 163 7.47 11.05 1.83
N ILE A 164 6.84 10.50 0.80
CA ILE A 164 6.68 9.06 0.56
C ILE A 164 6.63 8.80 -0.94
N CYS A 165 7.20 7.67 -1.36
CA CYS A 165 7.13 7.18 -2.74
C CYS A 165 6.76 5.71 -2.78
N THR A 166 6.18 5.25 -3.90
CA THR A 166 6.07 3.83 -4.21
C THR A 166 7.20 3.39 -5.13
N LEU A 167 7.87 2.29 -4.81
CA LEU A 167 8.90 1.69 -5.66
C LEU A 167 8.30 0.85 -6.79
N GLY A 168 7.10 0.31 -6.60
CA GLY A 168 6.34 -0.44 -7.59
C GLY A 168 7.00 -1.69 -8.21
N GLN A 169 8.28 -1.92 -7.94
CA GLN A 169 9.08 -3.06 -8.38
C GLN A 169 10.30 -3.25 -7.47
N MET A 170 10.15 -3.00 -6.18
CA MET A 170 11.25 -3.04 -5.20
C MET A 170 12.05 -4.34 -5.28
N GLN A 171 11.38 -5.50 -5.35
CA GLN A 171 12.06 -6.79 -5.45
C GLN A 171 12.99 -6.83 -6.66
N HIS A 172 12.51 -6.40 -7.83
CA HIS A 172 13.31 -6.40 -9.05
C HIS A 172 14.49 -5.43 -9.00
N ILE A 173 14.28 -4.28 -8.36
CA ILE A 173 15.34 -3.28 -8.13
C ILE A 173 16.41 -3.86 -7.21
N MET A 174 16.02 -4.53 -6.14
CA MET A 174 16.94 -5.09 -5.15
C MET A 174 17.67 -6.35 -5.64
N GLU A 175 17.00 -7.22 -6.39
CA GLU A 175 17.61 -8.41 -6.98
C GLU A 175 18.70 -8.05 -8.00
N LYS A 176 18.54 -6.94 -8.70
CA LYS A 176 19.53 -6.42 -9.66
C LYS A 176 20.65 -5.61 -9.03
N GLY A 177 20.66 -5.46 -7.70
CA GLY A 177 21.67 -4.68 -6.99
C GLY A 177 21.58 -3.17 -7.28
N TRP A 178 20.42 -2.67 -7.69
CA TRP A 178 20.24 -1.25 -7.89
C TRP A 178 20.17 -0.53 -6.55
N SER A 179 21.07 0.43 -6.39
CA SER A 179 21.02 1.39 -5.28
C SER A 179 20.59 2.74 -5.81
N GLY A 180 19.91 3.51 -4.98
CA GLY A 180 19.49 4.86 -5.29
C GLY A 180 19.35 5.65 -3.99
N TRP A 181 18.92 6.91 -4.08
CA TRP A 181 18.72 7.78 -2.92
C TRP A 181 17.79 7.14 -1.86
N TRP A 182 16.89 6.24 -2.24
CA TRP A 182 15.96 5.54 -1.34
C TRP A 182 16.64 4.52 -0.44
N SER A 183 17.80 3.97 -0.83
CA SER A 183 18.52 2.97 -0.06
C SER A 183 19.03 3.50 1.29
N ASP A 184 19.19 4.81 1.41
CA ASP A 184 19.62 5.47 2.64
C ASP A 184 18.56 5.38 3.77
N TYR A 185 17.33 5.06 3.40
CA TYR A 185 16.20 4.94 4.34
C TYR A 185 15.91 3.51 4.77
N PHE A 186 16.65 2.55 4.23
CA PHE A 186 16.45 1.14 4.50
C PHE A 186 17.38 0.66 5.62
N ILE A 187 16.90 -0.35 6.38
CA ILE A 187 17.76 -1.08 7.30
C ILE A 187 18.85 -1.83 6.53
N SER A 188 20.03 -1.95 7.12
CA SER A 188 21.11 -2.76 6.57
C SER A 188 20.65 -4.23 6.46
N ARG A 189 20.97 -4.87 5.35
CA ARG A 189 20.74 -6.31 5.16
C ARG A 189 21.72 -7.15 5.96
#